data_58f906fc9020ec3544649e9149e85434
#
_entry.id   58f906fc9020ec3544649e9149e85434
#
_cell.length_a   1.000
_cell.length_b   1.000
_cell.length_c   1.000
_cell.angle_alpha   90.00
_cell.angle_beta   90.00
_cell.angle_gamma   90.00
#
_symmetry.space_group_name_H-M   'P 1'
#
loop_
_entity.id
_entity.type
_entity.pdbx_description
1 polymer ?
#
loop_
_entity_poly.entity_id
_entity_poly.type
_entity_poly.pdbx_seq_one_letter_code
_entity_poly.pdbx_strand_id
1 'polypeptide(L)'
;MKRIFAFTLLFQLMLLTAQAQKVEAKKCATCGKPIATCQYKGRHPKPAENKPAANKPTANKPNKPSAPKPTSGNINGHDWVDLGLSVKWATCNVGASKPEDYGGYYAWGETSTKSEYTWGNCFDCFDDSGDSWSVYKIGGKTKLEPNSGHDTAREKWGGTWRMPTEKELKELNDKCTWKWTTKGGHNGYVVTGPNGNVIFLPAAGFLADEICYLGTGEDGFYWSSMLDSSYSDCACVLNCDSTNHNMSNSFRRYGESVRPVTD
;
A
#
# COMPACT_ATOMS: atom_id res chain seq x y z
N MET A 1 1.23 58.66 6.74
CA MET A 1 0.13 58.17 5.91
C MET A 1 0.52 57.31 4.70
N LYS A 2 1.73 57.38 4.14
CA LYS A 2 2.14 56.55 2.97
C LYS A 2 2.49 55.09 3.26
N ARG A 3 2.76 54.71 4.53
CA ARG A 3 3.12 53.33 4.90
C ARG A 3 1.93 52.40 5.22
N ILE A 4 0.76 52.96 5.49
CA ILE A 4 -0.46 52.18 5.82
C ILE A 4 -1.13 51.66 4.56
N PHE A 5 -1.04 52.40 3.44
CA PHE A 5 -1.62 52.00 2.14
C PHE A 5 -0.85 50.83 1.48
N ALA A 6 0.44 50.69 1.73
CA ALA A 6 1.23 49.58 1.16
C ALA A 6 0.92 48.24 1.81
N PHE A 7 0.61 48.20 3.12
CA PHE A 7 0.29 46.99 3.80
C PHE A 7 -1.10 46.42 3.46
N THR A 8 -2.08 47.30 3.26
CA THR A 8 -3.43 46.88 2.86
C THR A 8 -3.46 46.36 1.44
N LEU A 9 -2.67 46.89 0.53
CA LEU A 9 -2.59 46.43 -0.85
C LEU A 9 -1.90 45.06 -0.95
N LEU A 10 -0.84 44.81 -0.14
CA LEU A 10 -0.16 43.52 -0.08
C LEU A 10 -1.07 42.43 0.51
N PHE A 11 -1.86 42.75 1.52
CA PHE A 11 -2.80 41.82 2.15
C PHE A 11 -3.96 41.45 1.23
N GLN A 12 -4.48 42.41 0.45
CA GLN A 12 -5.49 42.13 -0.58
C GLN A 12 -4.92 41.33 -1.76
N LEU A 13 -3.64 41.51 -2.13
CA LEU A 13 -3.01 40.71 -3.17
C LEU A 13 -2.80 39.25 -2.69
N MET A 14 -2.45 39.03 -1.42
CA MET A 14 -2.32 37.68 -0.84
C MET A 14 -3.68 36.98 -0.71
N LEU A 15 -4.76 37.70 -0.41
CA LEU A 15 -6.12 37.14 -0.38
C LEU A 15 -6.63 36.75 -1.77
N LEU A 16 -6.27 37.52 -2.80
CA LEU A 16 -6.62 37.24 -4.21
C LEU A 16 -5.85 36.02 -4.75
N THR A 17 -4.60 35.82 -4.34
CA THR A 17 -3.83 34.63 -4.72
C THR A 17 -4.32 33.35 -4.02
N ALA A 18 -4.79 33.46 -2.76
CA ALA A 18 -5.40 32.35 -2.04
C ALA A 18 -6.78 31.93 -2.60
N GLN A 19 -7.52 32.85 -3.20
CA GLN A 19 -8.80 32.53 -3.86
C GLN A 19 -8.64 31.99 -5.29
N ALA A 20 -7.52 32.26 -5.96
CA ALA A 20 -7.26 31.76 -7.32
C ALA A 20 -6.84 30.28 -7.36
N GLN A 21 -6.58 29.62 -6.21
CA GLN A 21 -6.17 28.22 -6.15
C GLN A 21 -7.31 27.22 -5.84
N LYS A 22 -8.58 27.61 -5.90
CA LYS A 22 -9.66 26.65 -6.09
C LYS A 22 -9.76 26.26 -7.55
N VAL A 23 -8.71 25.65 -8.07
CA VAL A 23 -8.82 24.88 -9.31
C VAL A 23 -9.64 23.64 -8.95
N GLU A 24 -10.88 23.57 -9.44
CA GLU A 24 -11.66 22.34 -9.38
C GLU A 24 -10.80 21.21 -9.98
N ALA A 25 -10.40 20.28 -9.13
CA ALA A 25 -9.60 19.15 -9.55
C ALA A 25 -10.41 18.38 -10.61
N LYS A 26 -9.95 18.41 -11.86
CA LYS A 26 -10.60 17.67 -12.96
C LYS A 26 -10.60 16.20 -12.57
N LYS A 27 -11.79 15.59 -12.53
CA LYS A 27 -11.97 14.19 -12.19
C LYS A 27 -11.62 13.30 -13.38
N CYS A 28 -11.02 12.16 -13.11
CA CYS A 28 -10.75 11.12 -14.10
C CYS A 28 -12.08 10.58 -14.65
N ALA A 29 -12.25 10.59 -15.97
CA ALA A 29 -13.48 10.13 -16.63
C ALA A 29 -13.80 8.64 -16.37
N THR A 30 -12.81 7.84 -15.98
CA THR A 30 -12.94 6.38 -15.79
C THR A 30 -13.19 5.98 -14.34
N CYS A 31 -12.57 6.65 -13.35
CA CYS A 31 -12.70 6.28 -11.94
C CYS A 31 -13.33 7.37 -11.06
N GLY A 32 -13.65 8.54 -11.62
CA GLY A 32 -14.27 9.67 -10.90
C GLY A 32 -13.37 10.40 -9.91
N LYS A 33 -12.16 9.92 -9.66
CA LYS A 33 -11.19 10.52 -8.74
C LYS A 33 -10.49 11.74 -9.37
N PRO A 34 -9.97 12.70 -8.58
CA PRO A 34 -9.20 13.81 -9.10
C PRO A 34 -8.03 13.33 -9.97
N ILE A 35 -7.76 14.00 -11.11
CA ILE A 35 -6.70 13.56 -12.05
C ILE A 35 -5.32 13.52 -11.38
N ALA A 36 -5.07 14.39 -10.42
CA ALA A 36 -3.83 14.39 -9.63
C ALA A 36 -3.62 13.12 -8.79
N THR A 37 -4.71 12.43 -8.43
CA THR A 37 -4.71 11.20 -7.62
C THR A 37 -5.04 9.96 -8.44
N CYS A 38 -5.29 10.10 -9.76
CA CYS A 38 -5.57 8.98 -10.65
C CYS A 38 -4.24 8.42 -11.20
N GLN A 39 -3.77 7.34 -10.64
CA GLN A 39 -2.57 6.62 -11.09
C GLN A 39 -2.72 6.06 -12.51
N TYR A 40 -3.95 5.86 -12.98
CA TYR A 40 -4.26 5.21 -14.25
C TYR A 40 -4.62 6.21 -15.36
N LYS A 41 -3.75 7.15 -15.67
CA LYS A 41 -3.95 8.05 -16.83
C LYS A 41 -4.10 7.23 -18.13
N GLY A 42 -5.32 6.74 -18.39
CA GLY A 42 -5.68 6.09 -19.65
C GLY A 42 -5.54 4.57 -19.73
N ARG A 43 -5.33 3.84 -18.62
CA ARG A 43 -5.16 2.38 -18.63
C ARG A 43 -5.99 1.66 -17.58
N HIS A 44 -7.32 1.79 -17.64
CA HIS A 44 -8.17 0.86 -16.92
C HIS A 44 -8.40 -0.37 -17.81
N PRO A 45 -8.14 -1.61 -17.36
CA PRO A 45 -8.58 -2.80 -18.08
C PRO A 45 -10.10 -2.83 -18.09
N LYS A 46 -10.70 -3.12 -19.27
CA LYS A 46 -12.13 -3.34 -19.39
C LYS A 46 -12.53 -4.56 -18.53
N PRO A 47 -13.67 -4.52 -17.81
CA PRO A 47 -14.19 -5.69 -17.12
C PRO A 47 -14.44 -6.83 -18.12
N ALA A 48 -13.95 -8.02 -17.80
CA ALA A 48 -14.26 -9.22 -18.55
C ALA A 48 -15.72 -9.62 -18.26
N GLU A 49 -16.54 -9.73 -19.30
CA GLU A 49 -17.89 -10.30 -19.22
C GLU A 49 -17.80 -11.81 -18.94
N ASN A 50 -18.21 -12.22 -17.74
CA ASN A 50 -18.37 -13.63 -17.40
C ASN A 50 -19.81 -14.09 -17.75
N LYS A 51 -19.91 -14.99 -18.71
CA LYS A 51 -21.13 -15.71 -19.08
C LYS A 51 -21.23 -16.98 -18.20
N PRO A 52 -22.37 -17.28 -17.56
CA PRO A 52 -22.49 -18.46 -16.70
C PRO A 52 -22.65 -19.73 -17.52
N ALA A 53 -21.86 -20.74 -17.23
CA ALA A 53 -22.11 -22.10 -17.65
C ALA A 53 -22.61 -22.92 -16.45
N ALA A 54 -23.86 -23.35 -16.52
CA ALA A 54 -24.45 -24.33 -15.61
C ALA A 54 -23.95 -25.73 -15.93
N ASN A 55 -23.40 -26.44 -14.92
CA ASN A 55 -23.48 -27.89 -14.87
C ASN A 55 -23.31 -28.37 -13.42
N LYS A 56 -24.32 -29.12 -12.97
CA LYS A 56 -24.41 -29.78 -11.68
C LYS A 56 -23.83 -31.19 -11.81
N PRO A 57 -22.98 -31.65 -10.91
CA PRO A 57 -22.90 -33.06 -10.62
C PRO A 57 -23.16 -33.36 -9.15
N THR A 58 -23.76 -34.50 -8.97
CA THR A 58 -24.18 -35.25 -7.80
C THR A 58 -23.09 -35.44 -6.74
N ALA A 59 -23.55 -35.42 -5.49
CA ALA A 59 -22.81 -35.63 -4.28
C ALA A 59 -22.10 -37.00 -4.19
N ASN A 60 -20.79 -36.95 -3.86
CA ASN A 60 -20.14 -37.96 -3.04
C ASN A 60 -19.35 -37.23 -1.97
N LYS A 61 -19.73 -37.50 -0.71
CA LYS A 61 -19.14 -36.87 0.47
C LYS A 61 -17.89 -37.66 0.91
N PRO A 62 -16.67 -37.17 0.67
CA PRO A 62 -15.50 -37.73 1.34
C PRO A 62 -15.38 -37.10 2.73
N ASN A 63 -14.99 -37.90 3.71
CA ASN A 63 -14.63 -37.45 5.06
C ASN A 63 -13.69 -36.23 4.98
N LYS A 64 -14.17 -35.08 5.48
CA LYS A 64 -13.36 -33.87 5.63
C LYS A 64 -12.28 -34.14 6.68
N PRO A 65 -10.99 -34.09 6.34
CA PRO A 65 -9.95 -34.06 7.37
C PRO A 65 -10.22 -32.87 8.30
N SER A 66 -10.11 -33.06 9.60
CA SER A 66 -10.20 -31.97 10.56
C SER A 66 -9.21 -30.88 10.15
N ALA A 67 -9.71 -29.64 10.00
CA ALA A 67 -8.86 -28.50 9.69
C ALA A 67 -7.68 -28.45 10.66
N PRO A 68 -6.44 -28.28 10.20
CA PRO A 68 -5.29 -28.12 11.09
C PRO A 68 -5.56 -26.95 12.05
N LYS A 69 -5.13 -27.10 13.31
CA LYS A 69 -5.25 -26.03 14.31
C LYS A 69 -4.60 -24.75 13.76
N PRO A 70 -5.18 -23.57 14.04
CA PRO A 70 -4.54 -22.30 13.69
C PRO A 70 -3.10 -22.29 14.20
N THR A 71 -2.15 -22.09 13.32
CA THR A 71 -0.76 -21.91 13.69
C THR A 71 -0.47 -20.41 13.75
N SER A 72 -0.01 -19.95 14.90
CA SER A 72 0.43 -18.59 15.16
C SER A 72 1.67 -18.65 16.07
N GLY A 73 2.42 -17.56 16.10
CA GLY A 73 3.58 -17.43 16.97
C GLY A 73 4.05 -16.00 17.07
N ASN A 74 5.17 -15.78 17.73
CA ASN A 74 5.74 -14.46 17.96
C ASN A 74 7.23 -14.46 17.63
N ILE A 75 7.69 -13.39 16.98
CA ILE A 75 9.10 -13.12 16.71
C ILE A 75 9.37 -11.67 17.10
N ASN A 76 10.32 -11.47 18.01
CA ASN A 76 10.73 -10.14 18.50
C ASN A 76 9.55 -9.27 18.98
N GLY A 77 8.55 -9.86 19.64
CA GLY A 77 7.39 -9.13 20.16
C GLY A 77 6.26 -8.92 19.15
N HIS A 78 6.38 -9.41 17.91
CA HIS A 78 5.38 -9.27 16.87
C HIS A 78 4.77 -10.62 16.49
N ASP A 79 3.43 -10.68 16.45
CA ASP A 79 2.69 -11.91 16.19
C ASP A 79 2.57 -12.17 14.70
N TRP A 80 2.65 -13.45 14.33
CA TRP A 80 2.39 -13.94 12.99
C TRP A 80 1.28 -15.00 12.97
N VAL A 81 0.66 -15.12 11.80
CA VAL A 81 -0.34 -16.13 11.48
C VAL A 81 0.10 -16.88 10.22
N ASP A 82 0.07 -18.21 10.29
CA ASP A 82 0.16 -19.07 9.11
C ASP A 82 -1.19 -19.14 8.43
N LEU A 83 -1.27 -18.59 7.23
CA LEU A 83 -2.48 -18.61 6.40
C LEU A 83 -2.57 -19.83 5.48
N GLY A 84 -1.61 -20.79 5.58
CA GLY A 84 -1.48 -21.90 4.64
C GLY A 84 -0.90 -21.46 3.29
N LEU A 85 -0.14 -20.37 3.29
CA LEU A 85 0.60 -19.83 2.16
C LEU A 85 2.09 -20.15 2.27
N SER A 86 2.90 -19.66 1.32
CA SER A 86 4.35 -19.91 1.29
C SER A 86 5.10 -19.26 2.45
N VAL A 87 4.53 -18.22 3.07
CA VAL A 87 5.09 -17.48 4.20
C VAL A 87 4.04 -17.23 5.27
N LYS A 88 4.49 -16.90 6.48
CA LYS A 88 3.64 -16.46 7.59
C LYS A 88 3.50 -14.94 7.56
N TRP A 89 2.32 -14.46 7.89
CA TRP A 89 1.97 -13.04 7.80
C TRP A 89 1.88 -12.40 9.18
N ALA A 90 2.43 -11.21 9.33
CA ALA A 90 2.25 -10.43 10.55
C ALA A 90 0.77 -10.11 10.80
N THR A 91 0.37 -10.03 12.07
CA THR A 91 -0.99 -9.62 12.45
C THR A 91 -1.22 -8.12 12.28
N CYS A 92 -0.15 -7.30 12.36
CA CYS A 92 -0.19 -5.84 12.33
C CYS A 92 0.68 -5.28 11.20
N ASN A 93 0.40 -4.04 10.79
CA ASN A 93 1.32 -3.25 9.97
C ASN A 93 2.53 -2.79 10.81
N VAL A 94 3.66 -2.47 10.17
CA VAL A 94 4.78 -1.83 10.86
C VAL A 94 4.31 -0.51 11.49
N GLY A 95 4.64 -0.30 12.78
CA GLY A 95 4.21 0.88 13.54
C GLY A 95 2.80 0.79 14.14
N ALA A 96 2.07 -0.31 13.92
CA ALA A 96 0.76 -0.57 14.53
C ALA A 96 0.90 -1.45 15.78
N SER A 97 0.01 -1.25 16.77
CA SER A 97 -0.09 -2.07 17.98
C SER A 97 -1.22 -3.09 17.91
N LYS A 98 -2.20 -2.87 17.04
CA LYS A 98 -3.36 -3.75 16.83
C LYS A 98 -3.55 -4.02 15.35
N PRO A 99 -4.18 -5.16 15.00
CA PRO A 99 -4.42 -5.52 13.59
C PRO A 99 -5.19 -4.48 12.77
N GLU A 100 -6.07 -3.72 13.42
CA GLU A 100 -6.90 -2.69 12.81
C GLU A 100 -6.23 -1.32 12.69
N ASP A 101 -5.15 -1.07 13.43
CA ASP A 101 -4.42 0.20 13.35
C ASP A 101 -3.70 0.33 12.01
N TYR A 102 -3.67 1.54 11.46
CA TYR A 102 -3.04 1.80 10.16
C TYR A 102 -1.53 1.62 10.16
N GLY A 103 -0.87 1.92 11.30
CA GLY A 103 0.59 1.86 11.43
C GLY A 103 1.29 3.08 10.85
N GLY A 104 2.57 2.92 10.55
CA GLY A 104 3.39 3.95 9.91
C GLY A 104 3.26 3.91 8.39
N TYR A 105 3.52 5.05 7.77
CA TYR A 105 3.60 5.20 6.32
C TYR A 105 5.06 5.35 5.91
N TYR A 106 5.50 4.56 4.95
CA TYR A 106 6.90 4.51 4.53
C TYR A 106 7.00 4.68 3.02
N ALA A 107 7.91 5.54 2.57
CA ALA A 107 8.29 5.54 1.17
C ALA A 107 9.09 4.27 0.87
N TRP A 108 9.02 3.77 -0.37
CA TRP A 108 9.66 2.52 -0.72
C TRP A 108 11.19 2.59 -0.57
N GLY A 109 11.77 1.66 0.19
CA GLY A 109 13.19 1.65 0.53
C GLY A 109 13.60 2.56 1.70
N GLU A 110 12.64 3.28 2.29
CA GLU A 110 12.85 4.09 3.48
C GLU A 110 12.34 3.38 4.75
N THR A 111 13.10 3.51 5.83
CA THR A 111 12.80 2.83 7.09
C THR A 111 12.28 3.77 8.18
N SER A 112 12.09 5.04 7.85
CA SER A 112 11.55 6.06 8.76
C SER A 112 10.35 6.75 8.11
N THR A 113 9.36 7.10 8.93
CA THR A 113 8.28 7.99 8.53
C THR A 113 8.80 9.42 8.42
N LYS A 114 8.18 10.25 7.60
CA LYS A 114 8.55 11.65 7.39
C LYS A 114 7.32 12.54 7.27
N SER A 115 7.53 13.85 7.31
CA SER A 115 6.46 14.85 7.22
C SER A 115 6.01 15.14 5.80
N GLU A 116 6.82 14.81 4.80
CA GLU A 116 6.55 15.07 3.39
C GLU A 116 6.97 13.88 2.53
N TYR A 117 6.17 13.57 1.52
CA TYR A 117 6.39 12.44 0.61
C TYR A 117 6.52 12.94 -0.82
N THR A 118 7.56 13.73 -1.07
CA THR A 118 7.84 14.39 -2.35
C THR A 118 9.00 13.71 -3.08
N TRP A 119 9.15 13.98 -4.36
CA TRP A 119 10.32 13.53 -5.11
C TRP A 119 11.62 14.10 -4.57
N GLY A 120 11.61 15.35 -4.09
CA GLY A 120 12.79 16.02 -3.58
C GLY A 120 13.38 15.42 -2.29
N ASN A 121 12.59 14.64 -1.54
CA ASN A 121 13.04 13.94 -0.34
C ASN A 121 12.86 12.42 -0.43
N CYS A 122 12.60 11.89 -1.61
CA CYS A 122 12.52 10.46 -1.86
C CYS A 122 13.92 9.85 -1.87
N PHE A 123 14.11 8.83 -1.05
CA PHE A 123 15.36 8.10 -1.04
C PHE A 123 15.59 7.49 -2.43
N ASP A 124 16.73 7.87 -3.02
CA ASP A 124 17.26 7.25 -4.20
C ASP A 124 16.33 7.30 -5.43
N CYS A 125 15.52 8.34 -5.52
CA CYS A 125 14.62 8.57 -6.63
C CYS A 125 15.26 9.35 -7.79
N PHE A 126 16.45 9.92 -7.57
CA PHE A 126 17.23 10.64 -8.59
C PHE A 126 18.65 10.12 -8.65
N ASP A 127 19.28 10.18 -9.81
CA ASP A 127 20.72 9.97 -9.93
C ASP A 127 21.52 11.24 -9.55
N ASP A 128 22.84 11.10 -9.43
CA ASP A 128 23.74 12.20 -9.06
C ASP A 128 23.75 13.34 -10.07
N SER A 129 23.20 13.17 -11.28
CA SER A 129 23.09 14.19 -12.31
C SER A 129 21.84 15.06 -12.16
N GLY A 130 20.91 14.68 -11.27
CA GLY A 130 19.61 15.35 -11.15
C GLY A 130 18.69 15.11 -12.35
N ASP A 131 19.12 14.31 -13.32
CA ASP A 131 18.33 13.89 -14.45
C ASP A 131 17.55 12.62 -14.10
N SER A 132 16.27 12.81 -14.15
CA SER A 132 15.18 11.87 -14.20
C SER A 132 15.49 10.37 -14.15
N TRP A 133 14.83 9.69 -13.24
CA TRP A 133 14.25 8.36 -13.47
C TRP A 133 15.22 7.25 -13.93
N SER A 134 16.50 7.36 -13.56
CA SER A 134 17.42 6.25 -13.83
C SER A 134 16.99 5.05 -12.97
N VAL A 135 16.96 3.94 -13.61
CA VAL A 135 16.75 2.62 -13.00
C VAL A 135 17.61 2.51 -11.76
N TYR A 136 17.02 2.58 -10.62
CA TYR A 136 17.48 2.91 -9.42
C TYR A 136 18.35 1.96 -8.73
N LYS A 137 19.21 2.43 -8.05
CA LYS A 137 20.36 1.74 -7.49
C LYS A 137 20.29 1.53 -5.99
N ILE A 138 19.35 0.80 -5.47
CA ILE A 138 19.69 0.11 -4.22
C ILE A 138 20.73 -0.95 -4.59
N GLY A 139 21.95 -0.48 -4.86
CA GLY A 139 23.05 -1.32 -5.34
C GLY A 139 22.79 -2.02 -6.69
N GLY A 140 22.02 -1.40 -7.62
CA GLY A 140 21.69 -2.00 -8.92
C GLY A 140 20.66 -3.14 -8.87
N LYS A 141 19.92 -3.29 -7.78
CA LYS A 141 18.97 -4.39 -7.56
C LYS A 141 17.53 -3.90 -7.74
N THR A 142 16.69 -4.76 -8.25
CA THR A 142 15.25 -4.55 -8.43
C THR A 142 14.44 -5.00 -7.20
N LYS A 143 15.11 -5.39 -6.11
CA LYS A 143 14.52 -5.92 -4.88
C LYS A 143 15.23 -5.39 -3.65
N LEU A 144 14.44 -5.00 -2.63
CA LEU A 144 14.96 -4.73 -1.30
C LEU A 144 15.30 -6.05 -0.61
N GLU A 145 16.59 -6.30 -0.42
CA GLU A 145 17.03 -7.46 0.37
C GLU A 145 16.86 -7.17 1.86
N PRO A 146 16.49 -8.16 2.69
CA PRO A 146 16.22 -7.92 4.12
C PRO A 146 17.38 -7.27 4.89
N ASN A 147 18.62 -7.54 4.48
CA ASN A 147 19.82 -6.99 5.15
C ASN A 147 20.43 -5.80 4.40
N SER A 148 19.68 -5.13 3.55
CA SER A 148 20.15 -3.97 2.78
C SER A 148 20.16 -2.66 3.58
N GLY A 149 19.52 -2.61 4.75
CA GLY A 149 19.24 -1.37 5.48
C GLY A 149 18.00 -0.62 4.92
N HIS A 150 17.33 -1.19 3.91
CA HIS A 150 16.20 -0.57 3.20
C HIS A 150 14.90 -1.37 3.30
N ASP A 151 14.92 -2.57 3.88
CA ASP A 151 13.72 -3.34 4.19
C ASP A 151 13.12 -2.84 5.50
N THR A 152 12.02 -2.09 5.40
CA THR A 152 11.36 -1.46 6.54
C THR A 152 10.97 -2.46 7.63
N ALA A 153 10.48 -3.64 7.26
CA ALA A 153 10.07 -4.66 8.22
C ALA A 153 11.28 -5.22 8.99
N ARG A 154 12.39 -5.49 8.29
CA ARG A 154 13.63 -5.96 8.89
C ARG A 154 14.22 -4.91 9.84
N GLU A 155 14.30 -3.68 9.39
CA GLU A 155 14.91 -2.61 10.18
C GLU A 155 14.10 -2.24 11.42
N LYS A 156 12.77 -2.33 11.35
CA LYS A 156 11.90 -1.99 12.49
C LYS A 156 11.68 -3.14 13.47
N TRP A 157 11.56 -4.37 12.99
CA TRP A 157 11.19 -5.52 13.82
C TRP A 157 12.32 -6.54 14.01
N GLY A 158 13.32 -6.53 13.14
CA GLY A 158 14.48 -7.42 13.22
C GLY A 158 14.13 -8.91 13.03
N GLY A 159 14.97 -9.78 13.55
CA GLY A 159 14.76 -11.22 13.47
C GLY A 159 14.69 -11.74 12.04
N THR A 160 13.64 -12.50 11.71
CA THR A 160 13.38 -13.02 10.37
C THR A 160 12.31 -12.23 9.61
N TRP A 161 11.81 -11.14 10.19
CA TRP A 161 10.84 -10.27 9.54
C TRP A 161 11.43 -9.60 8.29
N ARG A 162 10.62 -9.45 7.26
CA ARG A 162 10.97 -8.78 6.01
C ARG A 162 9.71 -8.26 5.30
N MET A 163 9.88 -7.38 4.36
CA MET A 163 8.82 -7.01 3.44
C MET A 163 8.45 -8.21 2.55
N PRO A 164 7.17 -8.37 2.19
CA PRO A 164 6.75 -9.41 1.25
C PRO A 164 7.29 -9.11 -0.15
N THR A 165 7.58 -10.14 -0.91
CA THR A 165 7.82 -10.03 -2.35
C THR A 165 6.50 -9.81 -3.10
N GLU A 166 6.55 -9.33 -4.32
CA GLU A 166 5.39 -9.25 -5.22
C GLU A 166 4.69 -10.61 -5.36
N LYS A 167 5.47 -11.69 -5.49
CA LYS A 167 4.94 -13.06 -5.61
C LYS A 167 4.15 -13.49 -4.37
N GLU A 168 4.58 -13.10 -3.18
CA GLU A 168 3.89 -13.43 -1.92
C GLU A 168 2.62 -12.59 -1.74
N LEU A 169 2.65 -11.31 -2.11
CA LEU A 169 1.43 -10.47 -2.17
C LEU A 169 0.43 -11.02 -3.19
N LYS A 170 0.92 -11.45 -4.35
CA LYS A 170 0.09 -12.08 -5.37
C LYS A 170 -0.49 -13.40 -4.88
N GLU A 171 0.28 -14.20 -4.16
CA GLU A 171 -0.21 -15.44 -3.55
C GLU A 171 -1.32 -15.16 -2.53
N LEU A 172 -1.14 -14.15 -1.65
CA LEU A 172 -2.17 -13.69 -0.72
C LEU A 172 -3.43 -13.25 -1.45
N ASN A 173 -3.26 -12.45 -2.52
CA ASN A 173 -4.36 -11.95 -3.34
C ASN A 173 -5.18 -13.07 -3.99
N ASP A 174 -4.50 -14.06 -4.56
CA ASP A 174 -5.11 -15.08 -5.42
C ASP A 174 -5.65 -16.28 -4.65
N LYS A 175 -5.04 -16.64 -3.52
CA LYS A 175 -5.36 -17.88 -2.78
C LYS A 175 -6.25 -17.69 -1.56
N CYS A 176 -6.42 -16.45 -1.09
CA CYS A 176 -7.23 -16.16 0.09
C CYS A 176 -8.64 -15.69 -0.28
N THR A 177 -9.54 -15.78 0.69
CA THR A 177 -10.89 -15.20 0.59
C THR A 177 -10.88 -13.83 1.28
N TRP A 178 -11.40 -12.83 0.61
CA TRP A 178 -11.40 -11.44 1.04
C TRP A 178 -12.81 -10.97 1.39
N LYS A 179 -12.98 -10.40 2.58
CA LYS A 179 -14.26 -9.86 3.02
C LYS A 179 -14.06 -8.45 3.57
N TRP A 180 -14.59 -7.45 2.86
CA TRP A 180 -14.61 -6.07 3.33
C TRP A 180 -15.45 -5.93 4.60
N THR A 181 -14.95 -5.24 5.61
CA THR A 181 -15.61 -5.03 6.89
C THR A 181 -14.99 -3.87 7.66
N THR A 182 -15.59 -3.56 8.81
CA THR A 182 -15.03 -2.61 9.78
C THR A 182 -14.60 -3.38 11.04
N LYS A 183 -13.39 -3.11 11.53
CA LYS A 183 -12.84 -3.65 12.77
C LYS A 183 -12.23 -2.52 13.59
N GLY A 184 -12.57 -2.42 14.88
CA GLY A 184 -12.06 -1.35 15.75
C GLY A 184 -12.33 0.08 15.28
N GLY A 185 -13.35 0.27 14.43
CA GLY A 185 -13.65 1.57 13.79
C GLY A 185 -12.91 1.82 12.48
N HIS A 186 -12.03 0.93 12.02
CA HIS A 186 -11.29 1.05 10.78
C HIS A 186 -11.83 0.08 9.73
N ASN A 187 -12.07 0.57 8.52
CA ASN A 187 -12.45 -0.24 7.38
C ASN A 187 -11.23 -1.01 6.84
N GLY A 188 -11.49 -2.14 6.20
CA GLY A 188 -10.46 -2.97 5.60
C GLY A 188 -10.96 -4.36 5.26
N TYR A 189 -10.05 -5.27 5.00
CA TYR A 189 -10.36 -6.65 4.67
C TYR A 189 -10.00 -7.64 5.78
N VAL A 190 -10.95 -8.49 6.14
CA VAL A 190 -10.62 -9.79 6.71
C VAL A 190 -10.16 -10.68 5.56
N VAL A 191 -8.93 -11.14 5.62
CA VAL A 191 -8.31 -12.02 4.64
C VAL A 191 -8.18 -13.41 5.27
N THR A 192 -8.87 -14.40 4.69
CA THR A 192 -8.92 -15.77 5.18
C THR A 192 -8.10 -16.67 4.27
N GLY A 193 -7.08 -17.29 4.84
CA GLY A 193 -6.20 -18.23 4.14
C GLY A 193 -6.86 -19.56 3.84
N PRO A 194 -6.26 -20.40 2.98
CA PRO A 194 -6.75 -21.74 2.65
C PRO A 194 -6.94 -22.67 3.86
N ASN A 195 -6.18 -22.46 4.92
CA ASN A 195 -6.28 -23.21 6.16
C ASN A 195 -7.34 -22.69 7.15
N GLY A 196 -8.05 -21.60 6.81
CA GLY A 196 -9.09 -20.99 7.61
C GLY A 196 -8.61 -19.95 8.62
N ASN A 197 -7.30 -19.72 8.74
CA ASN A 197 -6.75 -18.66 9.56
C ASN A 197 -6.94 -17.30 8.90
N VAL A 198 -6.93 -16.24 9.71
CA VAL A 198 -7.29 -14.89 9.24
C VAL A 198 -6.27 -13.85 9.67
N ILE A 199 -6.10 -12.83 8.83
CA ILE A 199 -5.51 -11.54 9.18
C ILE A 199 -6.49 -10.42 8.82
N PHE A 200 -6.27 -9.22 9.37
CA PHE A 200 -6.99 -8.02 8.97
C PHE A 200 -6.03 -7.03 8.30
N LEU A 201 -6.40 -6.54 7.13
CA LEU A 201 -5.67 -5.53 6.36
C LEU A 201 -6.48 -4.23 6.37
N PRO A 202 -6.12 -3.22 7.19
CA PRO A 202 -6.85 -1.96 7.24
C PRO A 202 -6.66 -1.12 5.97
N ALA A 203 -7.71 -0.42 5.55
CA ALA A 203 -7.67 0.55 4.46
C ALA A 203 -7.00 1.85 4.94
N ALA A 204 -5.68 1.83 5.03
CA ALA A 204 -4.89 2.91 5.60
C ALA A 204 -4.73 4.12 4.66
N GLY A 205 -5.09 3.99 3.37
CA GLY A 205 -4.78 4.99 2.37
C GLY A 205 -3.27 5.08 2.10
N PHE A 206 -2.83 6.25 1.67
CA PHE A 206 -1.43 6.58 1.46
C PHE A 206 -1.15 8.07 1.72
N LEU A 207 0.10 8.43 1.88
CA LEU A 207 0.56 9.80 2.01
C LEU A 207 1.27 10.25 0.72
N ALA A 208 0.91 11.44 0.25
CA ALA A 208 1.55 12.08 -0.90
C ALA A 208 1.73 13.57 -0.61
N ASP A 209 2.80 14.13 -1.15
CA ASP A 209 3.14 15.55 -1.05
C ASP A 209 3.21 16.05 0.41
N GLU A 210 2.74 17.24 0.74
CA GLU A 210 2.72 17.80 2.10
C GLU A 210 1.58 17.18 2.92
N ILE A 211 1.84 16.03 3.55
CA ILE A 211 0.91 15.30 4.47
C ILE A 211 -0.54 15.27 3.96
N CYS A 212 -0.74 14.83 2.73
CA CYS A 212 -2.07 14.59 2.22
C CYS A 212 -2.42 13.11 2.43
N TYR A 213 -3.24 12.80 3.46
CA TYR A 213 -3.81 11.47 3.63
C TYR A 213 -4.87 11.23 2.57
N LEU A 214 -4.58 10.35 1.63
CA LEU A 214 -5.48 10.03 0.52
C LEU A 214 -6.06 8.63 0.71
N GLY A 215 -7.38 8.52 0.57
CA GLY A 215 -8.09 7.23 0.62
C GLY A 215 -8.12 6.55 1.99
N THR A 216 -7.84 7.25 3.10
CA THR A 216 -7.90 6.68 4.45
C THR A 216 -9.32 6.22 4.78
N GLY A 217 -9.46 4.93 5.14
CA GLY A 217 -10.75 4.27 5.35
C GLY A 217 -11.46 3.83 4.07
N GLU A 218 -10.91 4.12 2.90
CA GLU A 218 -11.45 3.76 1.59
C GLU A 218 -10.52 2.82 0.82
N ASP A 219 -9.20 3.12 0.82
CA ASP A 219 -8.20 2.39 0.05
C ASP A 219 -7.10 1.83 0.96
N GLY A 220 -6.53 0.68 0.63
CA GLY A 220 -5.34 0.12 1.25
C GLY A 220 -4.24 -0.07 0.20
N PHE A 221 -2.99 0.29 0.56
CA PHE A 221 -1.81 0.09 -0.26
C PHE A 221 -0.72 -0.56 0.58
N TYR A 222 -0.21 -1.69 0.10
CA TYR A 222 0.75 -2.50 0.82
C TYR A 222 1.99 -2.75 -0.04
N TRP A 223 3.14 -2.18 0.35
CA TRP A 223 4.39 -2.33 -0.35
C TRP A 223 4.85 -3.78 -0.48
N SER A 224 5.32 -4.15 -1.66
CA SER A 224 6.24 -5.27 -1.81
C SER A 224 7.70 -4.80 -1.72
N SER A 225 8.62 -5.75 -1.57
CA SER A 225 10.06 -5.49 -1.67
C SER A 225 10.56 -5.33 -3.12
N MET A 226 9.68 -5.35 -4.13
CA MET A 226 10.05 -5.38 -5.54
C MET A 226 9.78 -4.05 -6.24
N LEU A 227 10.74 -3.58 -7.03
CA LEU A 227 10.50 -2.52 -8.03
C LEU A 227 9.53 -3.01 -9.10
N ASP A 228 8.79 -2.08 -9.68
CA ASP A 228 8.04 -2.36 -10.91
C ASP A 228 9.03 -2.55 -12.08
N SER A 229 8.79 -3.58 -12.88
CA SER A 229 9.67 -3.93 -14.00
C SER A 229 9.56 -2.99 -15.21
N SER A 230 8.49 -2.20 -15.26
CA SER A 230 8.16 -1.31 -16.39
C SER A 230 8.34 0.17 -16.05
N TYR A 231 8.25 0.52 -14.76
CA TYR A 231 8.28 1.88 -14.27
C TYR A 231 9.28 2.01 -13.11
N SER A 232 10.45 2.54 -13.39
CA SER A 232 11.55 2.65 -12.40
C SER A 232 11.24 3.60 -11.23
N ASP A 233 10.29 4.51 -11.41
CA ASP A 233 9.76 5.40 -10.39
C ASP A 233 8.69 4.77 -9.50
N CYS A 234 8.31 3.52 -9.81
CA CYS A 234 7.27 2.76 -9.10
C CYS A 234 7.82 1.49 -8.48
N ALA A 235 7.14 1.03 -7.44
CA ALA A 235 7.32 -0.31 -6.87
C ALA A 235 5.99 -1.06 -6.84
N CYS A 236 6.07 -2.40 -6.81
CA CYS A 236 4.88 -3.25 -6.79
C CYS A 236 4.16 -3.15 -5.45
N VAL A 237 2.84 -3.03 -5.48
CA VAL A 237 1.95 -2.97 -4.32
C VAL A 237 0.77 -3.91 -4.47
N LEU A 238 0.21 -4.33 -3.35
CA LEU A 238 -1.15 -4.81 -3.27
C LEU A 238 -2.05 -3.61 -2.97
N ASN A 239 -2.99 -3.33 -3.86
CA ASN A 239 -3.99 -2.29 -3.71
C ASN A 239 -5.35 -2.91 -3.42
N CYS A 240 -6.14 -2.29 -2.54
CA CYS A 240 -7.51 -2.73 -2.26
C CYS A 240 -8.42 -1.55 -1.91
N ASP A 241 -9.71 -1.69 -2.26
CA ASP A 241 -10.81 -0.82 -1.87
C ASP A 241 -12.05 -1.67 -1.53
N SER A 242 -13.18 -1.06 -1.18
CA SER A 242 -14.39 -1.80 -0.78
C SER A 242 -14.96 -2.75 -1.84
N THR A 243 -14.50 -2.66 -3.08
CA THR A 243 -15.04 -3.39 -4.23
C THR A 243 -14.05 -4.33 -4.89
N ASN A 244 -12.75 -4.10 -4.68
CA ASN A 244 -11.71 -4.81 -5.42
C ASN A 244 -10.39 -4.90 -4.62
N HIS A 245 -9.58 -5.90 -4.96
CA HIS A 245 -8.20 -6.04 -4.49
C HIS A 245 -7.36 -6.63 -5.64
N ASN A 246 -6.19 -6.06 -5.89
CA ASN A 246 -5.33 -6.52 -6.99
C ASN A 246 -3.86 -6.09 -6.80
N MET A 247 -2.98 -6.73 -7.53
CA MET A 247 -1.61 -6.25 -7.69
C MET A 247 -1.58 -5.02 -8.58
N SER A 248 -0.78 -4.03 -8.19
CA SER A 248 -0.62 -2.75 -8.86
C SER A 248 0.81 -2.25 -8.69
N ASN A 249 1.06 -1.03 -9.11
CA ASN A 249 2.27 -0.28 -8.78
C ASN A 249 1.93 1.08 -8.20
N SER A 250 2.85 1.64 -7.44
CA SER A 250 2.72 2.96 -6.82
C SER A 250 4.05 3.71 -6.87
N PHE A 251 3.99 5.02 -6.88
CA PHE A 251 5.21 5.83 -6.87
C PHE A 251 6.01 5.61 -5.59
N ARG A 252 7.28 5.30 -5.74
CA ARG A 252 8.22 4.99 -4.63
C ARG A 252 8.26 6.07 -3.55
N ARG A 253 8.00 7.33 -3.91
CA ARG A 253 7.94 8.47 -3.01
C ARG A 253 6.74 8.46 -2.07
N TYR A 254 5.68 7.74 -2.39
CA TYR A 254 4.47 7.73 -1.55
C TYR A 254 4.71 6.97 -0.24
N GLY A 255 4.10 7.48 0.83
CA GLY A 255 4.06 6.79 2.10
C GLY A 255 2.93 5.77 2.11
N GLU A 256 3.25 4.49 2.15
CA GLU A 256 2.27 3.41 2.16
C GLU A 256 2.55 2.40 3.27
N SER A 257 1.61 1.50 3.50
CA SER A 257 1.72 0.51 4.57
C SER A 257 2.73 -0.59 4.25
N VAL A 258 3.37 -1.11 5.30
CA VAL A 258 4.18 -2.33 5.23
C VAL A 258 3.53 -3.39 6.11
N ARG A 259 3.10 -4.51 5.51
CA ARG A 259 2.66 -5.72 6.23
C ARG A 259 3.77 -6.77 6.15
N PRO A 260 4.50 -7.02 7.25
CA PRO A 260 5.62 -7.95 7.26
C PRO A 260 5.24 -9.41 7.05
N VAL A 261 6.22 -10.15 6.54
CA VAL A 261 6.19 -11.62 6.46
C VAL A 261 7.42 -12.23 7.12
N THR A 262 7.32 -13.53 7.44
CA THR A 262 8.45 -14.36 7.88
C THR A 262 8.31 -15.77 7.31
N ASP A 263 9.43 -16.45 7.13
CA ASP A 263 9.49 -17.82 6.58
C ASP A 263 9.02 -18.86 7.61
#